data_99e2715658b48ca133c328d8752f2782
#
_entry.id   99e2715658b48ca133c328d8752f2782
#
_cell.length_a   1.000
_cell.length_b   1.000
_cell.length_c   1.000
_cell.angle_alpha   90.00
_cell.angle_beta   90.00
_cell.angle_gamma   90.00
#
_symmetry.space_group_name_H-M   'P 1'
#
loop_
_entity.id
_entity.type
_entity.pdbx_description
1 polymer ?
#
loop_
_entity_poly.entity_id
_entity_poly.type
_entity_poly.pdbx_seq_one_letter_code
_entity_poly.pdbx_strand_id
1 'polypeptide(L)'
;MLFFILRDHANAAQSPRILRLIFWLLPVTALIGGAALALLRSGVETYALIVTILYLSFGLMVLVLGNIMPKVRQNNTIGIKIKWTLENEENWNATHRFSGRLCVIGGILCMACALVAESAIAMVVFFVCVLALAILPMGYSYRYYRRQLASGSIAPSPVSRKGAAFVVLFIIALCAFTGWTLFSGSMSVNVDDNALTIETKQWKDLTIPYSEIDSLTYYDHDPSANSDDVRTNGFGNLRFSMGKFENDLYGSYTRYTHASCDAVIVLESNSDTIVLNAADESATRAIYEQLLENIE
;
A
#
# COMPACT_ATOMS: atom_id res chain seq x y z
N MET A 1 25.10 -5.79 -2.26
CA MET A 1 24.68 -5.86 -3.68
C MET A 1 25.82 -5.59 -4.65
N LEU A 2 26.50 -4.45 -4.58
CA LEU A 2 27.64 -4.12 -5.48
C LEU A 2 28.69 -5.21 -5.55
N PHE A 3 29.13 -5.75 -4.40
CA PHE A 3 30.08 -6.84 -4.30
C PHE A 3 29.66 -8.08 -5.11
N PHE A 4 28.40 -8.48 -5.03
CA PHE A 4 27.88 -9.62 -5.78
C PHE A 4 27.77 -9.34 -7.29
N ILE A 5 27.40 -8.10 -7.68
CA ILE A 5 27.35 -7.69 -9.07
C ILE A 5 28.73 -7.72 -9.71
N LEU A 6 29.75 -7.24 -9.02
CA LEU A 6 31.11 -7.20 -9.50
C LEU A 6 31.80 -8.58 -9.55
N ARG A 7 31.36 -9.51 -8.69
CA ARG A 7 31.91 -10.87 -8.62
C ARG A 7 31.29 -11.84 -9.62
N ASP A 8 30.12 -11.53 -10.15
CA ASP A 8 29.45 -12.37 -11.15
C ASP A 8 30.06 -12.11 -12.54
N HIS A 9 30.85 -13.06 -13.04
CA HIS A 9 31.50 -12.98 -14.36
C HIS A 9 30.51 -12.78 -15.51
N ALA A 10 29.27 -13.26 -15.41
CA ALA A 10 28.23 -13.03 -16.40
C ALA A 10 27.86 -11.55 -16.53
N ASN A 11 28.11 -10.73 -15.51
CA ASN A 11 27.88 -9.29 -15.56
C ASN A 11 28.92 -8.52 -16.41
N ALA A 12 30.07 -9.11 -16.71
CA ALA A 12 31.03 -8.51 -17.64
C ALA A 12 30.43 -8.33 -19.06
N ALA A 13 29.44 -9.13 -19.42
CA ALA A 13 28.70 -9.03 -20.68
C ALA A 13 27.52 -8.05 -20.63
N GLN A 14 27.21 -7.46 -19.46
CA GLN A 14 26.14 -6.49 -19.32
C GLN A 14 26.55 -5.10 -19.81
N SER A 15 25.56 -4.35 -20.31
CA SER A 15 25.80 -2.93 -20.66
C SER A 15 26.20 -2.12 -19.42
N PRO A 16 27.26 -1.30 -19.47
CA PRO A 16 27.65 -0.43 -18.36
C PRO A 16 26.54 0.54 -17.93
N ARG A 17 25.65 0.93 -18.85
CA ARG A 17 24.48 1.78 -18.55
C ARG A 17 23.50 1.06 -17.65
N ILE A 18 23.24 -0.24 -17.89
CA ILE A 18 22.34 -1.07 -17.07
C ILE A 18 22.90 -1.22 -15.66
N LEU A 19 24.19 -1.56 -15.54
CA LEU A 19 24.86 -1.71 -14.26
C LEU A 19 24.82 -0.41 -13.43
N ARG A 20 25.06 0.73 -14.07
CA ARG A 20 25.02 2.06 -13.45
C ARG A 20 23.61 2.41 -12.96
N LEU A 21 22.57 2.16 -13.77
CA LEU A 21 21.17 2.42 -13.38
C LEU A 21 20.76 1.56 -12.17
N ILE A 22 21.09 0.28 -12.18
CA ILE A 22 20.78 -0.64 -11.07
C ILE A 22 21.56 -0.27 -9.81
N PHE A 23 22.81 0.18 -9.96
CA PHE A 23 23.61 0.66 -8.83
C PHE A 23 22.95 1.84 -8.11
N TRP A 24 22.42 2.82 -8.88
CA TRP A 24 21.80 4.01 -8.29
C TRP A 24 20.37 3.77 -7.81
N LEU A 25 19.71 2.71 -8.26
CA LEU A 25 18.32 2.43 -7.89
C LEU A 25 18.13 2.30 -6.36
N LEU A 26 18.98 1.51 -5.69
CA LEU A 26 18.89 1.29 -4.25
C LEU A 26 19.19 2.55 -3.41
N PRO A 27 20.27 3.30 -3.64
CA PRO A 27 20.51 4.55 -2.92
C PRO A 27 19.37 5.56 -3.09
N VAL A 28 18.86 5.72 -4.31
CA VAL A 28 17.77 6.67 -4.58
C VAL A 28 16.48 6.26 -3.88
N THR A 29 16.09 4.99 -3.94
CA THR A 29 14.89 4.51 -3.22
C THR A 29 15.05 4.59 -1.71
N ALA A 30 16.25 4.33 -1.17
CA ALA A 30 16.54 4.47 0.25
C ALA A 30 16.47 5.95 0.71
N LEU A 31 16.96 6.88 -0.10
CA LEU A 31 16.85 8.32 0.17
C LEU A 31 15.40 8.79 0.18
N ILE A 32 14.60 8.39 -0.82
CA ILE A 32 13.18 8.76 -0.89
C ILE A 32 12.42 8.17 0.31
N GLY A 33 12.61 6.90 0.63
CA GLY A 33 11.97 6.26 1.78
C GLY A 33 12.41 6.87 3.11
N GLY A 34 13.69 7.19 3.26
CA GLY A 34 14.24 7.87 4.44
C GLY A 34 13.67 9.28 4.61
N ALA A 35 13.57 10.05 3.53
CA ALA A 35 12.96 11.38 3.54
C ALA A 35 11.47 11.30 3.90
N ALA A 36 10.71 10.35 3.35
CA ALA A 36 9.31 10.12 3.69
C ALA A 36 9.15 9.80 5.18
N LEU A 37 9.99 8.91 5.73
CA LEU A 37 9.98 8.58 7.17
C LEU A 37 10.36 9.77 8.05
N ALA A 38 11.30 10.61 7.63
CA ALA A 38 11.69 11.82 8.35
C ALA A 38 10.54 12.83 8.37
N LEU A 39 9.84 13.02 7.25
CA LEU A 39 8.66 13.88 7.17
C LEU A 39 7.52 13.38 8.08
N LEU A 40 7.24 12.06 8.10
CA LEU A 40 6.25 11.48 9.01
C LEU A 40 6.57 11.74 10.49
N ARG A 41 7.87 11.77 10.85
CA ARG A 41 8.31 12.02 12.24
C ARG A 41 8.34 13.49 12.62
N SER A 42 8.44 14.40 11.65
CA SER A 42 8.54 15.84 11.92
C SER A 42 7.23 16.49 12.36
N GLY A 43 6.12 15.73 12.38
CA GLY A 43 4.79 16.24 12.74
C GLY A 43 4.19 17.21 11.70
N VAL A 44 4.83 17.33 10.53
CA VAL A 44 4.29 18.12 9.42
C VAL A 44 3.05 17.41 8.88
N GLU A 45 1.95 18.08 8.86
CA GLU A 45 0.64 17.60 8.38
C GLU A 45 0.63 17.48 6.85
N THR A 46 1.36 16.48 6.31
CA THR A 46 1.55 16.28 4.86
C THR A 46 1.43 14.79 4.47
N TYR A 47 0.50 14.08 5.12
CA TYR A 47 0.28 12.65 4.81
C TYR A 47 0.02 12.42 3.31
N ALA A 48 -0.88 13.20 2.70
CA ALA A 48 -1.20 13.13 1.28
C ALA A 48 0.03 13.28 0.40
N LEU A 49 0.88 14.27 0.70
CA LEU A 49 2.11 14.52 -0.05
C LEU A 49 3.09 13.34 0.08
N ILE A 50 3.23 12.76 1.27
CA ILE A 50 4.11 11.61 1.49
C ILE A 50 3.64 10.41 0.69
N VAL A 51 2.34 10.08 0.74
CA VAL A 51 1.75 8.96 -0.02
C VAL A 51 1.88 9.20 -1.52
N THR A 52 1.63 10.43 -1.99
CA THR A 52 1.83 10.83 -3.40
C THR A 52 3.27 10.60 -3.83
N ILE A 53 4.26 11.06 -3.06
CA ILE A 53 5.68 10.86 -3.36
C ILE A 53 6.02 9.37 -3.41
N LEU A 54 5.47 8.55 -2.51
CA LEU A 54 5.70 7.11 -2.50
C LEU A 54 5.13 6.43 -3.75
N TYR A 55 3.91 6.75 -4.17
CA TYR A 55 3.32 6.21 -5.41
C TYR A 55 4.10 6.64 -6.65
N LEU A 56 4.46 7.92 -6.77
CA LEU A 56 5.24 8.43 -7.91
C LEU A 56 6.63 7.80 -7.96
N SER A 57 7.35 7.74 -6.84
CA SER A 57 8.71 7.21 -6.79
C SER A 57 8.74 5.70 -7.05
N PHE A 58 7.82 4.94 -6.48
CA PHE A 58 7.70 3.51 -6.74
C PHE A 58 7.31 3.25 -8.19
N GLY A 59 6.31 3.94 -8.71
CA GLY A 59 5.87 3.80 -10.11
C GLY A 59 6.99 4.15 -11.10
N LEU A 60 7.73 5.23 -10.87
CA LEU A 60 8.89 5.63 -11.68
C LEU A 60 10.00 4.56 -11.61
N MET A 61 10.30 4.05 -10.42
CA MET A 61 11.26 2.97 -10.25
C MET A 61 10.87 1.74 -11.07
N VAL A 62 9.61 1.30 -10.98
CA VAL A 62 9.08 0.14 -11.72
C VAL A 62 9.11 0.40 -13.22
N LEU A 63 8.77 1.60 -13.69
CA LEU A 63 8.84 1.99 -15.11
C LEU A 63 10.27 1.93 -15.64
N VAL A 64 11.26 2.45 -14.88
CA VAL A 64 12.68 2.38 -15.23
C VAL A 64 13.13 0.91 -15.32
N LEU A 65 12.77 0.08 -14.34
CA LEU A 65 13.03 -1.36 -14.37
C LEU A 65 12.40 -2.02 -15.59
N GLY A 66 11.17 -1.66 -15.94
CA GLY A 66 10.48 -2.17 -17.14
C GLY A 66 11.23 -1.93 -18.42
N ASN A 67 11.81 -0.76 -18.58
CA ASN A 67 12.63 -0.41 -19.75
C ASN A 67 14.00 -1.13 -19.79
N ILE A 68 14.52 -1.50 -18.63
CA ILE A 68 15.82 -2.18 -18.49
C ILE A 68 15.68 -3.70 -18.66
N MET A 69 14.63 -4.29 -18.10
CA MET A 69 14.42 -5.75 -18.04
C MET A 69 14.70 -6.49 -19.36
N PRO A 70 14.15 -6.06 -20.53
CA PRO A 70 14.39 -6.78 -21.80
C PRO A 70 15.85 -6.75 -22.27
N LYS A 71 16.68 -5.90 -21.69
CA LYS A 71 18.08 -5.67 -22.09
C LYS A 71 19.07 -6.38 -21.17
N VAL A 72 18.58 -6.97 -20.06
CA VAL A 72 19.40 -7.70 -19.09
C VAL A 72 19.72 -9.08 -19.66
N ARG A 73 20.99 -9.35 -19.89
CA ARG A 73 21.48 -10.68 -20.28
C ARG A 73 21.42 -11.64 -19.09
N GLN A 74 21.31 -12.94 -19.39
CA GLN A 74 21.25 -13.99 -18.37
C GLN A 74 22.45 -13.90 -17.41
N ASN A 75 22.17 -13.89 -16.12
CA ASN A 75 23.16 -13.79 -15.04
C ASN A 75 22.57 -14.27 -13.70
N ASN A 76 23.41 -14.37 -12.66
CA ASN A 76 23.00 -14.87 -11.35
C ASN A 76 22.66 -13.76 -10.33
N THR A 77 22.75 -12.48 -10.70
CA THR A 77 22.61 -11.36 -9.75
C THR A 77 21.43 -10.45 -10.05
N ILE A 78 21.10 -10.19 -11.31
CA ILE A 78 20.14 -9.19 -11.75
C ILE A 78 19.04 -9.85 -12.58
N GLY A 79 17.75 -9.62 -12.23
CA GLY A 79 16.61 -10.11 -12.99
C GLY A 79 15.76 -11.14 -12.26
N ILE A 80 14.84 -11.78 -13.01
CA ILE A 80 13.94 -12.82 -12.53
C ILE A 80 14.67 -14.16 -12.57
N LYS A 81 15.22 -14.53 -11.41
CA LYS A 81 16.12 -15.69 -11.25
C LYS A 81 15.34 -16.88 -10.69
N ILE A 82 14.62 -17.54 -11.54
CA ILE A 82 14.01 -18.84 -11.26
C ILE A 82 14.71 -19.91 -12.07
N LYS A 83 14.60 -21.16 -11.64
CA LYS A 83 15.41 -22.24 -12.19
C LYS A 83 15.38 -22.29 -13.71
N TRP A 84 14.21 -22.30 -14.31
CA TRP A 84 14.05 -22.42 -15.76
C TRP A 84 14.45 -21.15 -16.54
N THR A 85 14.53 -19.96 -15.93
CA THR A 85 15.16 -18.80 -16.56
C THR A 85 16.68 -18.87 -16.47
N LEU A 86 17.24 -19.40 -15.37
CA LEU A 86 18.70 -19.52 -15.21
C LEU A 86 19.30 -20.64 -16.06
N GLU A 87 18.54 -21.69 -16.38
CA GLU A 87 18.99 -22.83 -17.18
C GLU A 87 18.71 -22.69 -18.68
N ASN A 88 17.88 -21.71 -19.07
CA ASN A 88 17.46 -21.52 -20.47
C ASN A 88 17.41 -20.03 -20.84
N GLU A 89 18.33 -19.62 -21.74
CA GLU A 89 18.45 -18.22 -22.17
C GLU A 89 17.22 -17.77 -22.96
N GLU A 90 16.56 -18.63 -23.71
CA GLU A 90 15.36 -18.31 -24.45
C GLU A 90 14.19 -17.99 -23.50
N ASN A 91 14.01 -18.81 -22.44
CA ASN A 91 13.06 -18.54 -21.37
C ASN A 91 13.40 -17.26 -20.62
N TRP A 92 14.68 -17.02 -20.32
CA TRP A 92 15.15 -15.76 -19.74
C TRP A 92 14.69 -14.57 -20.57
N ASN A 93 15.05 -14.56 -21.84
CA ASN A 93 14.74 -13.46 -22.75
C ASN A 93 13.23 -13.25 -22.92
N ALA A 94 12.44 -14.32 -23.03
CA ALA A 94 10.99 -14.26 -23.14
C ALA A 94 10.36 -13.69 -21.87
N THR A 95 10.78 -14.19 -20.70
CA THR A 95 10.29 -13.75 -19.38
C THR A 95 10.63 -12.27 -19.12
N HIS A 96 11.85 -11.86 -19.39
CA HIS A 96 12.29 -10.47 -19.19
C HIS A 96 11.59 -9.49 -20.14
N ARG A 97 11.31 -9.88 -21.39
CA ARG A 97 10.49 -9.06 -22.32
C ARG A 97 9.05 -8.92 -21.84
N PHE A 98 8.44 -10.02 -21.36
CA PHE A 98 7.09 -9.97 -20.79
C PHE A 98 7.05 -9.08 -19.56
N SER A 99 7.98 -9.30 -18.63
CA SER A 99 8.07 -8.53 -17.37
C SER A 99 8.36 -7.06 -17.62
N GLY A 100 9.17 -6.75 -18.62
CA GLY A 100 9.46 -5.36 -19.02
C GLY A 100 8.18 -4.60 -19.41
N ARG A 101 7.32 -5.22 -20.23
CA ARG A 101 6.01 -4.61 -20.60
C ARG A 101 5.09 -4.48 -19.39
N LEU A 102 5.04 -5.51 -18.57
CA LEU A 102 4.22 -5.52 -17.36
C LEU A 102 4.66 -4.41 -16.39
N CYS A 103 5.98 -4.24 -16.18
CA CYS A 103 6.53 -3.18 -15.34
C CYS A 103 6.24 -1.77 -15.90
N VAL A 104 6.28 -1.57 -17.23
CA VAL A 104 5.90 -0.27 -17.81
C VAL A 104 4.44 0.05 -17.50
N ILE A 105 3.53 -0.89 -17.75
CA ILE A 105 2.10 -0.70 -17.49
C ILE A 105 1.86 -0.52 -15.98
N GLY A 106 2.39 -1.41 -15.15
CA GLY A 106 2.24 -1.34 -13.69
C GLY A 106 2.85 -0.08 -13.08
N GLY A 107 4.00 0.38 -13.61
CA GLY A 107 4.62 1.62 -13.17
C GLY A 107 3.75 2.85 -13.47
N ILE A 108 3.14 2.92 -14.66
CA ILE A 108 2.19 3.99 -15.01
C ILE A 108 0.96 3.95 -14.10
N LEU A 109 0.40 2.75 -13.86
CA LEU A 109 -0.76 2.60 -12.95
C LEU A 109 -0.42 3.01 -11.52
N CYS A 110 0.74 2.61 -11.00
CA CYS A 110 1.20 3.04 -9.68
C CYS A 110 1.39 4.57 -9.60
N MET A 111 1.91 5.21 -10.66
CA MET A 111 2.00 6.68 -10.71
C MET A 111 0.62 7.34 -10.79
N ALA A 112 -0.33 6.74 -11.51
CA ALA A 112 -1.70 7.25 -11.58
C ALA A 112 -2.43 7.18 -10.23
N CYS A 113 -2.08 6.25 -9.33
CA CYS A 113 -2.60 6.22 -7.96
C CYS A 113 -2.30 7.51 -7.18
N ALA A 114 -1.25 8.25 -7.56
CA ALA A 114 -0.92 9.54 -6.95
C ALA A 114 -1.99 10.62 -7.16
N LEU A 115 -2.82 10.51 -8.21
CA LEU A 115 -3.91 11.46 -8.49
C LEU A 115 -5.05 11.38 -7.47
N VAL A 116 -5.18 10.24 -6.81
CA VAL A 116 -6.19 9.95 -5.79
C VAL A 116 -5.53 9.24 -4.60
N ALA A 117 -4.40 9.79 -4.13
CA ALA A 117 -3.44 9.14 -3.24
C ALA A 117 -4.06 8.62 -1.93
N GLU A 118 -5.06 9.30 -1.40
CA GLU A 118 -5.72 8.96 -0.13
C GLU A 118 -6.89 8.00 -0.28
N SER A 119 -7.29 7.70 -1.51
CA SER A 119 -8.45 6.83 -1.73
C SER A 119 -8.11 5.35 -1.47
N ALA A 120 -9.07 4.62 -0.91
CA ALA A 120 -8.98 3.17 -0.76
C ALA A 120 -8.78 2.47 -2.13
N ILE A 121 -9.30 3.07 -3.22
CA ILE A 121 -9.14 2.56 -4.58
C ILE A 121 -7.67 2.61 -4.99
N ALA A 122 -6.97 3.74 -4.76
CA ALA A 122 -5.54 3.86 -5.07
C ALA A 122 -4.71 2.80 -4.33
N MET A 123 -5.00 2.60 -3.04
CA MET A 123 -4.33 1.59 -2.23
C MET A 123 -4.55 0.17 -2.78
N VAL A 124 -5.79 -0.20 -3.12
CA VAL A 124 -6.11 -1.51 -3.71
C VAL A 124 -5.41 -1.70 -5.05
N VAL A 125 -5.50 -0.71 -5.95
CA VAL A 125 -4.86 -0.76 -7.28
C VAL A 125 -3.34 -0.91 -7.13
N PHE A 126 -2.72 -0.16 -6.22
CA PHE A 126 -1.28 -0.26 -5.95
C PHE A 126 -0.88 -1.68 -5.52
N PHE A 127 -1.56 -2.25 -4.52
CA PHE A 127 -1.26 -3.60 -4.04
C PHE A 127 -1.53 -4.68 -5.09
N VAL A 128 -2.60 -4.55 -5.87
CA VAL A 128 -2.88 -5.45 -7.01
C VAL A 128 -1.75 -5.36 -8.05
N CYS A 129 -1.26 -4.16 -8.37
CA CYS A 129 -0.11 -3.98 -9.25
C CYS A 129 1.15 -4.66 -8.69
N VAL A 130 1.47 -4.46 -7.42
CA VAL A 130 2.64 -5.09 -6.76
C VAL A 130 2.54 -6.62 -6.83
N LEU A 131 1.38 -7.19 -6.51
CA LEU A 131 1.15 -8.65 -6.60
C LEU A 131 1.27 -9.15 -8.04
N ALA A 132 0.68 -8.44 -9.01
CA ALA A 132 0.77 -8.80 -10.42
C ALA A 132 2.23 -8.78 -10.93
N LEU A 133 3.00 -7.75 -10.56
CA LEU A 133 4.41 -7.62 -10.90
C LEU A 133 5.28 -8.75 -10.31
N ALA A 134 4.91 -9.27 -9.16
CA ALA A 134 5.60 -10.38 -8.52
C ALA A 134 5.21 -11.74 -9.12
N ILE A 135 3.91 -11.99 -9.33
CA ILE A 135 3.37 -13.32 -9.64
C ILE A 135 3.34 -13.62 -11.14
N LEU A 136 2.88 -12.66 -11.98
CA LEU A 136 2.65 -12.92 -13.40
C LEU A 136 3.92 -13.30 -14.17
N PRO A 137 5.11 -12.71 -13.92
CA PRO A 137 6.33 -13.13 -14.57
C PRO A 137 6.73 -14.58 -14.27
N MET A 138 6.53 -15.02 -13.02
CA MET A 138 6.82 -16.40 -12.63
C MET A 138 5.89 -17.39 -13.34
N GLY A 139 4.60 -17.06 -13.38
CA GLY A 139 3.60 -17.86 -14.09
C GLY A 139 3.85 -17.92 -15.60
N TYR A 140 4.24 -16.79 -16.21
CA TYR A 140 4.62 -16.74 -17.62
C TYR A 140 5.84 -17.61 -17.91
N SER A 141 6.91 -17.49 -17.12
CA SER A 141 8.13 -18.29 -17.29
C SER A 141 7.87 -19.79 -17.12
N TYR A 142 7.03 -20.18 -16.15
CA TYR A 142 6.63 -21.58 -15.99
C TYR A 142 5.83 -22.11 -17.19
N ARG A 143 4.88 -21.31 -17.71
CA ARG A 143 4.12 -21.66 -18.92
C ARG A 143 5.02 -21.80 -20.14
N TYR A 144 6.01 -20.93 -20.28
CA TYR A 144 7.00 -20.99 -21.37
C TYR A 144 7.84 -22.27 -21.27
N TYR A 145 8.35 -22.59 -20.09
CA TYR A 145 9.07 -23.84 -19.79
C TYR A 145 8.23 -25.08 -20.15
N ARG A 146 6.96 -25.12 -19.77
CA ARG A 146 6.04 -26.21 -20.10
C ARG A 146 5.82 -26.39 -21.60
N ARG A 147 5.79 -25.30 -22.35
CA ARG A 147 5.69 -25.36 -23.82
C ARG A 147 6.97 -25.92 -24.46
N GLN A 148 8.14 -25.53 -23.98
CA GLN A 148 9.42 -26.06 -24.46
C GLN A 148 9.57 -27.56 -24.16
N LEU A 149 9.10 -28.02 -23.00
CA LEU A 149 9.04 -29.45 -22.69
C LEU A 149 8.12 -30.22 -23.65
N ALA A 150 6.93 -29.69 -23.92
CA ALA A 150 5.96 -30.34 -24.79
C ALA A 150 6.44 -30.43 -26.27
N SER A 151 7.25 -29.45 -26.71
CA SER A 151 7.87 -29.46 -28.05
C SER A 151 9.14 -30.32 -28.14
N GLY A 152 9.62 -30.90 -27.04
CA GLY A 152 10.86 -31.67 -26.99
C GLY A 152 12.13 -30.81 -27.12
N SER A 153 12.01 -29.48 -27.04
CA SER A 153 13.13 -28.55 -27.22
C SER A 153 14.11 -28.56 -26.04
N ILE A 154 13.66 -29.01 -24.87
CA ILE A 154 14.47 -29.12 -23.64
C ILE A 154 14.18 -30.41 -22.91
N ALA A 155 15.17 -30.90 -22.14
CA ALA A 155 14.98 -32.00 -21.21
C ALA A 155 14.29 -31.54 -19.92
N PRO A 156 13.54 -32.42 -19.23
CA PRO A 156 12.94 -32.10 -17.94
C PRO A 156 14.02 -31.73 -16.93
N SER A 157 13.92 -30.53 -16.37
CA SER A 157 14.81 -30.07 -15.31
C SER A 157 14.19 -30.41 -13.95
N PRO A 158 14.88 -31.12 -13.05
CA PRO A 158 14.34 -31.42 -11.73
C PRO A 158 14.15 -30.12 -10.94
N VAL A 159 12.88 -29.73 -10.71
CA VAL A 159 12.57 -28.55 -9.90
C VAL A 159 12.99 -28.83 -8.45
N SER A 160 13.86 -27.99 -7.92
CA SER A 160 14.19 -28.05 -6.50
C SER A 160 12.93 -27.82 -5.67
N ARG A 161 12.48 -28.85 -4.93
CA ARG A 161 11.33 -28.73 -4.02
C ARG A 161 11.51 -27.57 -3.02
N LYS A 162 12.74 -27.33 -2.56
CA LYS A 162 13.07 -26.21 -1.66
C LYS A 162 12.89 -24.84 -2.35
N GLY A 163 13.35 -24.69 -3.60
CA GLY A 163 13.16 -23.45 -4.36
C GLY A 163 11.69 -23.17 -4.68
N ALA A 164 10.93 -24.19 -5.08
CA ALA A 164 9.49 -24.04 -5.30
C ALA A 164 8.74 -23.68 -4.01
N ALA A 165 9.06 -24.34 -2.89
CA ALA A 165 8.49 -24.02 -1.58
C ALA A 165 8.80 -22.56 -1.15
N PHE A 166 10.04 -22.09 -1.37
CA PHE A 166 10.41 -20.71 -1.06
C PHE A 166 9.58 -19.69 -1.85
N VAL A 167 9.39 -19.90 -3.15
CA VAL A 167 8.56 -19.02 -3.99
C VAL A 167 7.12 -19.01 -3.52
N VAL A 168 6.54 -20.19 -3.21
CA VAL A 168 5.17 -20.29 -2.70
C VAL A 168 5.03 -19.59 -1.36
N LEU A 169 5.96 -19.80 -0.43
CA LEU A 169 5.96 -19.13 0.87
C LEU A 169 6.11 -17.60 0.74
N PHE A 170 6.96 -17.14 -0.18
CA PHE A 170 7.10 -15.70 -0.46
C PHE A 170 5.80 -15.09 -0.98
N ILE A 171 5.10 -15.77 -1.91
CA ILE A 171 3.81 -15.30 -2.42
C ILE A 171 2.76 -15.29 -1.30
N ILE A 172 2.70 -16.35 -0.48
CA ILE A 172 1.78 -16.41 0.66
C ILE A 172 2.07 -15.26 1.64
N ALA A 173 3.34 -15.02 1.98
CA ALA A 173 3.73 -13.94 2.86
C ALA A 173 3.36 -12.56 2.29
N LEU A 174 3.56 -12.35 0.99
CA LEU A 174 3.19 -11.12 0.30
C LEU A 174 1.67 -10.91 0.30
N CYS A 175 0.89 -11.95 -0.01
CA CYS A 175 -0.57 -11.89 0.05
C CYS A 175 -1.07 -11.65 1.48
N ALA A 176 -0.49 -12.33 2.47
CA ALA A 176 -0.83 -12.15 3.88
C ALA A 176 -0.51 -10.72 4.36
N PHE A 177 0.67 -10.20 3.99
CA PHE A 177 1.05 -8.81 4.30
C PHE A 177 0.09 -7.81 3.66
N THR A 178 -0.25 -8.00 2.38
CA THR A 178 -1.21 -7.16 1.68
C THR A 178 -2.59 -7.22 2.34
N GLY A 179 -3.09 -8.42 2.64
CA GLY A 179 -4.35 -8.59 3.35
C GLY A 179 -4.32 -7.93 4.74
N TRP A 180 -3.22 -8.11 5.46
CA TRP A 180 -3.06 -7.47 6.76
C TRP A 180 -3.10 -5.93 6.66
N THR A 181 -2.40 -5.32 5.71
CA THR A 181 -2.40 -3.86 5.53
C THR A 181 -3.78 -3.31 5.15
N LEU A 182 -4.51 -4.03 4.29
CA LEU A 182 -5.83 -3.61 3.82
C LEU A 182 -6.95 -3.74 4.88
N PHE A 183 -6.81 -4.68 5.82
CA PHE A 183 -7.87 -5.03 6.77
C PHE A 183 -7.46 -4.94 8.24
N SER A 184 -6.20 -4.58 8.55
CA SER A 184 -5.75 -4.43 9.93
C SER A 184 -6.41 -3.23 10.61
N GLY A 185 -6.43 -3.26 11.92
CA GLY A 185 -6.93 -2.19 12.73
C GLY A 185 -8.08 -2.60 13.63
N SER A 186 -8.25 -1.83 14.69
CA SER A 186 -9.44 -1.88 15.53
C SER A 186 -9.75 -0.48 16.01
N MET A 187 -11.04 -0.23 16.14
CA MET A 187 -11.60 0.96 16.75
C MET A 187 -12.79 0.51 17.60
N SER A 188 -12.86 0.98 18.81
CA SER A 188 -14.00 0.84 19.71
C SER A 188 -14.37 2.19 20.30
N VAL A 189 -15.65 2.44 20.37
CA VAL A 189 -16.21 3.65 21.00
C VAL A 189 -16.90 3.19 22.27
N ASN A 190 -16.42 3.67 23.41
CA ASN A 190 -16.92 3.35 24.73
C ASN A 190 -17.54 4.60 25.35
N VAL A 191 -18.76 4.48 25.81
CA VAL A 191 -19.51 5.54 26.50
C VAL A 191 -19.54 5.15 27.99
N ASP A 192 -18.70 5.79 28.79
CA ASP A 192 -18.59 5.56 30.21
C ASP A 192 -19.43 6.61 31.01
N ASP A 193 -19.49 6.50 32.32
CA ASP A 193 -20.31 7.43 33.16
C ASP A 193 -19.87 8.90 33.06
N ASN A 194 -18.62 9.20 32.68
CA ASN A 194 -18.06 10.56 32.74
C ASN A 194 -17.46 11.05 31.39
N ALA A 195 -17.21 10.16 30.43
CA ALA A 195 -16.51 10.50 29.22
C ALA A 195 -16.84 9.55 28.05
N LEU A 196 -16.71 10.09 26.83
CA LEU A 196 -16.61 9.31 25.61
C LEU A 196 -15.15 8.93 25.39
N THR A 197 -14.87 7.62 25.24
CA THR A 197 -13.51 7.13 24.95
C THR A 197 -13.50 6.36 23.62
N ILE A 198 -12.63 6.78 22.73
CA ILE A 198 -12.36 6.11 21.45
C ILE A 198 -10.99 5.45 21.53
N GLU A 199 -10.96 4.13 21.53
CA GLU A 199 -9.73 3.34 21.58
C GLU A 199 -9.38 2.83 20.19
N THR A 200 -8.11 2.99 19.77
CA THR A 200 -7.63 2.57 18.46
C THR A 200 -6.27 1.87 18.55
N LYS A 201 -5.96 0.95 17.62
CA LYS A 201 -4.64 0.31 17.56
C LYS A 201 -3.66 1.02 16.62
N GLN A 202 -4.17 1.76 15.63
CA GLN A 202 -3.34 2.32 14.56
C GLN A 202 -3.27 3.84 14.56
N TRP A 203 -4.03 4.48 15.44
CA TRP A 203 -4.05 5.92 15.64
C TRP A 203 -4.01 6.25 17.13
N LYS A 204 -4.25 7.49 17.48
CA LYS A 204 -4.29 7.94 18.87
C LYS A 204 -5.65 7.65 19.47
N ASP A 205 -5.66 7.18 20.69
CA ASP A 205 -6.87 7.14 21.50
C ASP A 205 -7.33 8.56 21.84
N LEU A 206 -8.63 8.73 21.99
CA LEU A 206 -9.24 10.01 22.34
C LEU A 206 -10.22 9.79 23.48
N THR A 207 -10.14 10.63 24.52
CA THR A 207 -11.10 10.65 25.62
C THR A 207 -11.63 12.07 25.75
N ILE A 208 -12.95 12.24 25.74
CA ILE A 208 -13.65 13.51 25.81
C ILE A 208 -14.59 13.47 27.01
N PRO A 209 -14.31 14.24 28.07
CA PRO A 209 -15.26 14.42 29.19
C PRO A 209 -16.57 15.04 28.68
N TYR A 210 -17.71 14.61 29.20
CA TYR A 210 -19.00 15.16 28.77
C TYR A 210 -19.12 16.67 29.03
N SER A 211 -18.44 17.18 30.03
CA SER A 211 -18.38 18.61 30.35
C SER A 211 -17.68 19.46 29.29
N GLU A 212 -16.95 18.84 28.35
CA GLU A 212 -16.25 19.51 27.25
C GLU A 212 -17.00 19.39 25.92
N ILE A 213 -18.17 18.75 25.88
CA ILE A 213 -18.98 18.60 24.69
C ILE A 213 -19.90 19.80 24.56
N ASP A 214 -19.66 20.61 23.54
CA ASP A 214 -20.43 21.83 23.24
C ASP A 214 -21.69 21.53 22.42
N SER A 215 -21.58 20.60 21.45
CA SER A 215 -22.71 20.16 20.62
C SER A 215 -22.56 18.70 20.17
N LEU A 216 -23.69 18.05 19.91
CA LEU A 216 -23.78 16.69 19.44
C LEU A 216 -24.87 16.56 18.37
N THR A 217 -24.53 16.09 17.19
CA THR A 217 -25.46 15.94 16.07
C THR A 217 -25.30 14.60 15.40
N TYR A 218 -26.41 13.91 15.13
CA TYR A 218 -26.43 12.66 14.35
C TYR A 218 -26.82 12.94 12.92
N TYR A 219 -26.14 12.29 11.98
CA TYR A 219 -26.47 12.31 10.55
C TYR A 219 -26.58 10.87 10.02
N ASP A 220 -27.66 10.58 9.30
CA ASP A 220 -27.86 9.29 8.62
C ASP A 220 -26.86 9.08 7.46
N HIS A 221 -26.34 10.18 6.90
CA HIS A 221 -25.28 10.20 5.88
C HIS A 221 -24.25 11.24 6.26
N ASP A 222 -22.98 10.88 6.13
CA ASP A 222 -21.87 11.78 6.43
C ASP A 222 -21.94 13.04 5.54
N PRO A 223 -22.16 14.23 6.11
CA PRO A 223 -22.26 15.49 5.34
C PRO A 223 -20.96 15.82 4.60
N SER A 224 -19.82 15.30 5.08
CA SER A 224 -18.51 15.51 4.46
C SER A 224 -18.18 14.52 3.34
N ALA A 225 -19.00 13.50 3.09
CA ALA A 225 -18.74 12.47 2.09
C ALA A 225 -18.56 13.02 0.65
N ASN A 226 -19.14 14.18 0.34
CA ASN A 226 -19.03 14.85 -0.96
C ASN A 226 -18.15 16.12 -0.91
N SER A 227 -17.48 16.38 0.19
CA SER A 227 -16.55 17.49 0.35
C SER A 227 -15.14 17.12 -0.11
N ASP A 228 -14.30 18.11 -0.36
CA ASP A 228 -12.88 17.95 -0.68
C ASP A 228 -12.09 17.57 0.58
N ASP A 229 -12.46 16.43 1.20
CA ASP A 229 -11.84 15.91 2.41
C ASP A 229 -10.39 15.51 2.15
N VAL A 230 -9.47 16.22 2.76
CA VAL A 230 -8.03 15.91 2.72
C VAL A 230 -7.59 15.41 4.08
N ARG A 231 -7.03 14.18 4.12
CA ARG A 231 -6.40 13.68 5.35
C ARG A 231 -5.03 14.33 5.52
N THR A 232 -4.87 15.15 6.56
CA THR A 232 -3.60 15.80 6.88
C THR A 232 -2.69 14.87 7.66
N ASN A 233 -3.24 14.04 8.55
CA ASN A 233 -2.47 13.04 9.31
C ASN A 233 -3.40 11.91 9.78
N GLY A 234 -2.95 10.63 9.79
CA GLY A 234 -3.78 9.56 10.31
C GLY A 234 -3.52 8.20 9.70
N PHE A 235 -4.49 7.30 9.93
CA PHE A 235 -4.52 5.94 9.42
C PHE A 235 -5.78 5.70 8.59
N GLY A 236 -5.65 5.05 7.43
CA GLY A 236 -6.78 4.65 6.62
C GLY A 236 -6.52 3.37 5.85
N ASN A 237 -7.57 2.55 5.73
CA ASN A 237 -7.59 1.35 4.92
C ASN A 237 -9.02 1.05 4.46
N LEU A 238 -9.32 -0.21 4.04
CA LEU A 238 -10.66 -0.59 3.58
C LEU A 238 -11.71 -0.65 4.71
N ARG A 239 -11.29 -0.62 5.98
CA ARG A 239 -12.17 -0.75 7.13
C ARG A 239 -12.33 0.53 7.91
N PHE A 240 -11.30 1.36 7.96
CA PHE A 240 -11.22 2.51 8.85
C PHE A 240 -10.71 3.75 8.16
N SER A 241 -11.23 4.90 8.59
CA SER A 241 -10.73 6.22 8.26
C SER A 241 -10.56 7.01 9.56
N MET A 242 -9.32 7.16 10.02
CA MET A 242 -9.00 7.76 11.31
C MET A 242 -7.89 8.80 11.15
N GLY A 243 -8.00 9.91 11.85
CA GLY A 243 -6.95 10.93 11.83
C GLY A 243 -7.47 12.36 11.79
N LYS A 244 -6.56 13.28 11.47
CA LYS A 244 -6.88 14.67 11.21
C LYS A 244 -7.19 14.88 9.75
N PHE A 245 -8.23 15.63 9.49
CA PHE A 245 -8.74 15.97 8.16
C PHE A 245 -8.97 17.47 8.07
N GLU A 246 -9.03 17.95 6.85
CA GLU A 246 -9.40 19.32 6.52
C GLU A 246 -10.37 19.33 5.35
N ASN A 247 -11.46 20.09 5.45
CA ASN A 247 -12.41 20.33 4.38
C ASN A 247 -13.07 21.71 4.51
N ASP A 248 -13.86 22.10 3.51
CA ASP A 248 -14.57 23.39 3.50
C ASP A 248 -15.73 23.45 4.51
N LEU A 249 -16.24 22.30 4.97
CA LEU A 249 -17.41 22.23 5.86
C LEU A 249 -17.04 22.41 7.33
N TYR A 250 -15.98 21.74 7.79
CA TYR A 250 -15.57 21.70 9.20
C TYR A 250 -14.23 22.41 9.45
N GLY A 251 -13.53 22.85 8.40
CA GLY A 251 -12.14 23.25 8.52
C GLY A 251 -11.25 22.06 8.91
N SER A 252 -10.35 22.27 9.87
CA SER A 252 -9.54 21.17 10.43
C SER A 252 -10.36 20.42 11.48
N TYR A 253 -10.48 19.10 11.35
CA TYR A 253 -11.26 18.25 12.25
C TYR A 253 -10.63 16.87 12.44
N THR A 254 -11.12 16.12 13.43
CA THR A 254 -10.65 14.76 13.70
C THR A 254 -11.73 13.75 13.36
N ARG A 255 -11.36 12.69 12.62
CA ARG A 255 -12.27 11.63 12.20
C ARG A 255 -11.89 10.29 12.82
N TYR A 256 -12.90 9.54 13.26
CA TYR A 256 -12.82 8.15 13.72
C TYR A 256 -14.00 7.37 13.14
N THR A 257 -13.82 6.81 11.94
CA THR A 257 -14.95 6.16 11.25
C THR A 257 -14.61 4.78 10.71
N HIS A 258 -15.61 3.89 10.76
CA HIS A 258 -15.68 2.67 9.98
C HIS A 258 -16.12 3.02 8.55
N ALA A 259 -15.42 2.50 7.57
CA ALA A 259 -15.74 2.73 6.16
C ALA A 259 -17.03 2.00 5.69
N SER A 260 -17.56 1.09 6.51
CA SER A 260 -18.78 0.31 6.22
C SER A 260 -20.07 1.01 6.65
N CYS A 261 -19.98 2.15 7.35
CA CYS A 261 -21.14 2.85 7.90
C CYS A 261 -21.15 4.29 7.38
N ASP A 262 -22.24 4.69 6.75
CA ASP A 262 -22.44 6.05 6.22
C ASP A 262 -22.95 7.02 7.29
N ALA A 263 -23.62 6.52 8.34
CA ALA A 263 -24.09 7.34 9.45
C ALA A 263 -22.91 7.82 10.31
N VAL A 264 -22.99 9.05 10.78
CA VAL A 264 -21.97 9.65 11.65
C VAL A 264 -22.57 10.48 12.78
N ILE A 265 -21.80 10.58 13.84
CA ILE A 265 -22.01 11.52 14.94
C ILE A 265 -20.97 12.63 14.75
N VAL A 266 -21.40 13.86 14.70
CA VAL A 266 -20.55 15.05 14.72
C VAL A 266 -20.64 15.66 16.11
N LEU A 267 -19.49 15.77 16.76
CA LEU A 267 -19.33 16.29 18.10
C LEU A 267 -18.40 17.51 18.06
N GLU A 268 -18.80 18.60 18.72
CA GLU A 268 -17.94 19.76 18.93
C GLU A 268 -17.47 19.78 20.40
N SER A 269 -16.18 19.95 20.61
CA SER A 269 -15.56 20.02 21.93
C SER A 269 -14.40 21.00 21.90
N ASN A 270 -14.44 22.03 22.75
CA ASN A 270 -13.37 23.04 22.85
C ASN A 270 -12.94 23.64 21.50
N SER A 271 -13.88 23.87 20.59
CA SER A 271 -13.66 24.34 19.20
C SER A 271 -13.02 23.32 18.25
N ASP A 272 -12.85 22.07 18.67
CA ASP A 272 -12.46 20.97 17.79
C ASP A 272 -13.69 20.20 17.32
N THR A 273 -13.81 19.95 16.02
CA THR A 273 -14.87 19.08 15.46
C THR A 273 -14.36 17.66 15.38
N ILE A 274 -15.17 16.72 15.88
CA ILE A 274 -14.86 15.29 15.87
C ILE A 274 -16.02 14.56 15.19
N VAL A 275 -15.68 13.80 14.16
CA VAL A 275 -16.62 12.96 13.40
C VAL A 275 -16.35 11.50 13.74
N LEU A 276 -17.33 10.81 14.25
CA LEU A 276 -17.18 9.40 14.65
C LEU A 276 -18.39 8.56 14.25
N ASN A 277 -18.19 7.26 14.11
CA ASN A 277 -19.25 6.28 13.96
C ASN A 277 -18.85 4.93 14.58
N ALA A 278 -19.77 3.99 14.53
CA ALA A 278 -19.56 2.57 14.87
C ALA A 278 -19.54 1.70 13.60
N ALA A 279 -19.53 0.37 13.79
CA ALA A 279 -19.44 -0.59 12.70
C ALA A 279 -20.64 -0.56 11.75
N ASP A 280 -21.81 -0.12 12.23
CA ASP A 280 -23.06 0.00 11.49
C ASP A 280 -23.91 1.16 12.03
N GLU A 281 -25.01 1.48 11.30
CA GLU A 281 -25.90 2.57 11.63
C GLU A 281 -26.59 2.36 13.00
N SER A 282 -27.00 1.14 13.31
CA SER A 282 -27.71 0.85 14.56
C SER A 282 -26.81 1.06 15.79
N ALA A 283 -25.56 0.63 15.70
CA ALA A 283 -24.57 0.84 16.75
C ALA A 283 -24.19 2.33 16.88
N THR A 284 -24.09 3.05 15.74
CA THR A 284 -23.82 4.50 15.74
C THR A 284 -24.95 5.26 16.40
N ARG A 285 -26.21 4.92 16.10
CA ARG A 285 -27.39 5.54 16.72
C ARG A 285 -27.47 5.25 18.23
N ALA A 286 -27.17 4.00 18.63
CA ALA A 286 -27.15 3.64 20.05
C ALA A 286 -26.11 4.44 20.85
N ILE A 287 -24.91 4.66 20.29
CA ILE A 287 -23.89 5.52 20.88
C ILE A 287 -24.41 6.97 21.01
N TYR A 288 -25.06 7.49 19.98
CA TYR A 288 -25.63 8.83 20.00
C TYR A 288 -26.67 9.00 21.11
N GLU A 289 -27.60 8.04 21.23
CA GLU A 289 -28.64 8.05 22.26
C GLU A 289 -28.05 7.99 23.68
N GLN A 290 -27.05 7.11 23.90
CA GLN A 290 -26.33 7.04 25.18
C GLN A 290 -25.60 8.36 25.54
N LEU A 291 -25.00 9.01 24.53
CA LEU A 291 -24.34 10.31 24.76
C LEU A 291 -25.33 11.39 25.14
N LEU A 292 -26.51 11.43 24.50
CA LEU A 292 -27.57 12.37 24.89
C LEU A 292 -28.01 12.19 26.32
N GLU A 293 -28.22 10.94 26.75
CA GLU A 293 -28.63 10.63 28.13
C GLU A 293 -27.60 11.04 29.19
N ASN A 294 -26.31 11.04 28.84
CA ASN A 294 -25.22 11.36 29.77
C ASN A 294 -24.83 12.85 29.78
N ILE A 295 -25.21 13.61 28.74
CA ILE A 295 -24.91 15.05 28.63
C ILE A 295 -26.03 15.92 29.21
N GLU A 296 -27.30 15.43 29.20
CA GLU A 296 -28.45 16.09 29.86
C GLU A 296 -28.37 15.95 31.40
#